data_5edf687c62b4143460606f385c75b7b3
#
_entry.id   5edf687c62b4143460606f385c75b7b3
#
_cell.length_a   1.000
_cell.length_b   1.000
_cell.length_c   1.000
_cell.angle_alpha   90.00
_cell.angle_beta   90.00
_cell.angle_gamma   90.00
#
_symmetry.space_group_name_H-M   'P 1'
#
loop_
_entity.id
_entity.type
_entity.pdbx_description
1 polymer ?
#
loop_
_entity_poly.entity_id
_entity_poly.type
_entity_poly.pdbx_seq_one_letter_code
_entity_poly.pdbx_strand_id
1 'polypeptide(L)'
;MKQIHGNILTPTGFIHGSIGFAADGRIEHLTGEPIEERQVRESKEPRIMPGFVDLHVHGGGGHDIMEGGDALKHVCDLHVRHGTTALLATTMTAPELDLQTAFNAMRATRTEPAPRTAHVLGVHLEGPYINHGKLGAQPDFTRVVQTQELMRLHEVFPIRLITLAPEVPGNMERIDALCAAGFKVQIGHTLGTYEEGLMALSKGAGGFTHLFNAMTALHHRAPGMVGVALAHAHYAEIIPDLIHVHPGAIRVALRSIPGLFCVTDSTAASGMPDGRYRLGRHTVTKCLGGVRLDDGTLAGSTLTMDQAFRNLVLELGLTLTDASRRVSTHAADYLGIADRGRLALGVWGDVVVMDQDLQLTDVLVEGKSIAH
;
A
#
# COMPACT_ATOMS: atom_id res chain seq x y z
N MET A 1 14.00 1.45 29.49
CA MET A 1 13.05 1.97 28.47
C MET A 1 13.84 2.74 27.43
N LYS A 2 13.80 2.35 26.16
CA LYS A 2 14.43 3.13 25.09
C LYS A 2 13.50 4.30 24.76
N GLN A 3 14.00 5.52 24.88
CA GLN A 3 13.29 6.73 24.50
C GLN A 3 13.98 7.36 23.30
N ILE A 4 13.20 7.97 22.42
CA ILE A 4 13.68 8.78 21.29
C ILE A 4 13.17 10.19 21.52
N HIS A 5 14.02 11.19 21.30
CA HIS A 5 13.71 12.60 21.45
C HIS A 5 13.76 13.30 20.08
N GLY A 6 12.86 14.23 19.86
CA GLY A 6 12.79 15.00 18.61
C GLY A 6 11.42 15.62 18.35
N ASN A 7 11.14 15.90 17.07
CA ASN A 7 9.85 16.43 16.61
C ASN A 7 8.92 15.26 16.23
N ILE A 8 7.94 14.98 17.06
CA ILE A 8 7.08 13.79 16.98
C ILE A 8 5.74 14.18 16.36
N LEU A 9 5.34 13.52 15.28
CA LEU A 9 4.03 13.69 14.65
C LEU A 9 2.97 12.84 15.34
N THR A 10 2.13 13.47 16.12
CA THR A 10 0.95 12.86 16.76
C THR A 10 -0.31 13.05 15.92
N PRO A 11 -1.43 12.40 16.23
CA PRO A 11 -2.71 12.66 15.53
C PRO A 11 -3.18 14.11 15.58
N THR A 12 -2.75 14.89 16.59
CA THR A 12 -3.14 16.30 16.79
C THR A 12 -2.13 17.31 16.25
N GLY A 13 -1.00 16.86 15.71
CA GLY A 13 0.06 17.69 15.17
C GLY A 13 1.43 17.36 15.75
N PHE A 14 2.43 18.16 15.42
CA PHE A 14 3.79 17.95 15.95
C PHE A 14 3.92 18.42 17.41
N ILE A 15 4.68 17.63 18.17
CA ILE A 15 5.20 18.03 19.48
C ILE A 15 6.73 17.88 19.48
N HIS A 16 7.43 18.76 20.19
CA HIS A 16 8.86 18.58 20.46
C HIS A 16 9.00 17.92 21.84
N GLY A 17 9.53 16.69 21.89
CA GLY A 17 9.54 15.89 23.11
C GLY A 17 10.09 14.50 22.96
N SER A 18 9.54 13.55 23.73
CA SER A 18 10.03 12.18 23.81
C SER A 18 8.92 11.15 23.59
N ILE A 19 9.28 10.07 22.93
CA ILE A 19 8.46 8.86 22.78
C ILE A 19 9.22 7.66 23.34
N GLY A 20 8.55 6.79 24.09
CA GLY A 20 9.11 5.60 24.70
C GLY A 20 8.18 4.40 24.59
N PHE A 21 8.78 3.20 24.64
CA PHE A 21 8.10 1.95 24.31
C PHE A 21 8.13 0.97 25.49
N ALA A 22 7.01 0.31 25.73
CA ALA A 22 6.87 -0.79 26.67
C ALA A 22 7.64 -2.05 26.19
N ALA A 23 7.73 -3.04 27.04
CA ALA A 23 8.42 -4.29 26.73
C ALA A 23 7.74 -5.09 25.60
N ASP A 24 6.43 -4.95 25.44
CA ASP A 24 5.64 -5.55 24.36
C ASP A 24 5.74 -4.80 23.03
N GLY A 25 6.39 -3.61 23.02
CA GLY A 25 6.60 -2.80 21.84
C GLY A 25 5.54 -1.70 21.60
N ARG A 26 4.57 -1.54 22.50
CA ARG A 26 3.57 -0.45 22.40
C ARG A 26 4.14 0.86 22.95
N ILE A 27 3.60 1.98 22.46
CA ILE A 27 3.95 3.32 22.94
C ILE A 27 3.34 3.49 24.34
N GLU A 28 4.20 3.60 25.37
CA GLU A 28 3.76 3.82 26.76
C GLU A 28 4.10 5.23 27.28
N HIS A 29 5.00 5.94 26.59
CA HIS A 29 5.38 7.30 26.91
C HIS A 29 5.35 8.18 25.66
N LEU A 30 4.64 9.28 25.73
CA LEU A 30 4.54 10.27 24.65
C LEU A 30 4.27 11.64 25.29
N THR A 31 5.30 12.47 25.36
CA THR A 31 5.23 13.79 26.01
C THR A 31 6.02 14.82 25.21
N GLY A 32 5.62 16.07 25.29
CA GLY A 32 6.29 17.20 24.64
C GLY A 32 5.40 18.41 24.56
N GLU A 33 5.97 19.52 24.07
CA GLU A 33 5.28 20.76 23.83
C GLU A 33 4.88 20.88 22.36
N PRO A 34 3.70 21.39 22.04
CA PRO A 34 3.28 21.62 20.65
C PRO A 34 4.29 22.48 19.90
N ILE A 35 4.57 22.12 18.65
CA ILE A 35 5.47 22.84 17.76
C ILE A 35 4.84 22.97 16.36
N GLU A 36 4.97 24.15 15.76
CA GLU A 36 4.47 24.41 14.41
C GLU A 36 5.28 23.64 13.36
N GLU A 37 4.63 23.08 12.34
CA GLU A 37 5.32 22.33 11.29
C GLU A 37 6.40 23.16 10.57
N ARG A 38 6.22 24.48 10.45
CA ARG A 38 7.25 25.37 9.91
C ARG A 38 8.55 25.28 10.73
N GLN A 39 8.46 25.31 12.05
CA GLN A 39 9.61 25.19 12.95
C GLN A 39 10.26 23.81 12.85
N VAL A 40 9.44 22.75 12.70
CA VAL A 40 9.93 21.37 12.43
C VAL A 40 10.75 21.32 11.15
N ARG A 41 10.30 22.00 10.07
CA ARG A 41 11.02 22.05 8.79
C ARG A 41 12.37 22.76 8.89
N GLU A 42 12.45 23.81 9.74
CA GLU A 42 13.66 24.59 9.98
C GLU A 42 14.60 23.95 11.01
N SER A 43 14.10 22.98 11.79
CA SER A 43 14.83 22.29 12.87
C SER A 43 15.80 21.23 12.33
N LYS A 44 16.94 21.08 13.03
CA LYS A 44 17.88 19.97 12.82
C LYS A 44 17.53 18.72 13.64
N GLU A 45 16.57 18.84 14.56
CA GLU A 45 16.11 17.71 15.37
C GLU A 45 15.46 16.63 14.51
N PRO A 46 15.58 15.36 14.90
CA PRO A 46 14.94 14.24 14.19
C PRO A 46 13.43 14.45 14.05
N ARG A 47 12.90 14.06 12.89
CA ARG A 47 11.46 13.99 12.63
C ARG A 47 11.01 12.56 12.90
N ILE A 48 10.19 12.40 13.92
CA ILE A 48 9.69 11.10 14.38
C ILE A 48 8.24 10.99 13.92
N MET A 49 7.98 10.07 12.98
CA MET A 49 6.66 9.94 12.34
C MET A 49 6.19 8.49 12.39
N PRO A 50 4.87 8.24 12.19
CA PRO A 50 4.36 6.87 12.08
C PRO A 50 5.09 6.08 11.00
N GLY A 51 5.36 4.81 11.27
CA GLY A 51 5.83 3.86 10.27
C GLY A 51 4.84 3.75 9.10
N PHE A 52 5.36 3.56 7.91
CA PHE A 52 4.55 3.53 6.69
C PHE A 52 3.75 2.23 6.61
N VAL A 53 2.57 2.31 6.00
CA VAL A 53 1.64 1.20 5.78
C VAL A 53 1.38 1.08 4.28
N ASP A 54 1.82 -0.01 3.67
CA ASP A 54 1.71 -0.26 2.23
C ASP A 54 0.72 -1.39 1.94
N LEU A 55 -0.38 -1.08 1.28
CA LEU A 55 -1.44 -2.06 1.02
C LEU A 55 -1.32 -2.75 -0.35
N HIS A 56 -0.24 -2.47 -1.12
CA HIS A 56 -0.09 -3.00 -2.46
C HIS A 56 1.40 -3.26 -2.78
N VAL A 57 1.85 -4.50 -2.53
CA VAL A 57 3.26 -4.91 -2.67
C VAL A 57 3.34 -6.30 -3.29
N HIS A 58 3.84 -6.41 -4.54
CA HIS A 58 4.06 -7.68 -5.24
C HIS A 58 5.44 -8.28 -4.97
N GLY A 59 6.43 -7.43 -4.67
CA GLY A 59 7.79 -7.91 -4.51
C GLY A 59 8.77 -6.86 -4.02
N GLY A 60 10.04 -7.25 -3.95
CA GLY A 60 11.16 -6.42 -3.55
C GLY A 60 12.42 -7.23 -3.29
N GLY A 61 13.60 -6.62 -3.40
CA GLY A 61 14.87 -7.28 -3.09
C GLY A 61 15.20 -8.48 -3.98
N GLY A 62 14.70 -8.50 -5.21
CA GLY A 62 14.89 -9.59 -6.16
C GLY A 62 13.84 -10.71 -6.09
N HIS A 63 12.86 -10.60 -5.19
CA HIS A 63 11.85 -11.64 -4.94
C HIS A 63 10.43 -11.17 -5.23
N ASP A 64 9.62 -12.05 -5.80
CA ASP A 64 8.19 -11.89 -6.07
C ASP A 64 7.38 -12.76 -5.10
N ILE A 65 6.32 -12.21 -4.50
CA ILE A 65 5.47 -12.93 -3.55
C ILE A 65 4.90 -14.23 -4.14
N MET A 66 4.65 -14.26 -5.46
CA MET A 66 4.15 -15.45 -6.15
C MET A 66 5.18 -16.59 -6.26
N GLU A 67 6.46 -16.35 -5.95
CA GLU A 67 7.48 -17.41 -5.94
C GLU A 67 7.28 -18.40 -4.80
N GLY A 68 6.60 -17.99 -3.73
CA GLY A 68 6.48 -18.81 -2.53
C GLY A 68 7.78 -18.89 -1.73
N GLY A 69 7.98 -19.99 -0.98
CA GLY A 69 9.18 -20.18 -0.15
C GLY A 69 9.41 -19.00 0.82
N ASP A 70 10.62 -18.47 0.85
CA ASP A 70 11.04 -17.35 1.70
C ASP A 70 10.85 -15.96 1.04
N ALA A 71 10.22 -15.88 -0.13
CA ALA A 71 10.10 -14.64 -0.89
C ALA A 71 9.49 -13.51 -0.07
N LEU A 72 8.38 -13.75 0.64
CA LEU A 72 7.72 -12.73 1.46
C LEU A 72 8.65 -12.17 2.55
N LYS A 73 9.52 -12.99 3.13
CA LYS A 73 10.51 -12.53 4.13
C LYS A 73 11.48 -11.53 3.51
N HIS A 74 12.03 -11.83 2.34
CA HIS A 74 12.95 -10.93 1.62
C HIS A 74 12.27 -9.62 1.22
N VAL A 75 11.01 -9.72 0.79
CA VAL A 75 10.17 -8.54 0.49
C VAL A 75 10.00 -7.68 1.75
N CYS A 76 9.61 -8.26 2.88
CA CYS A 76 9.46 -7.54 4.15
C CYS A 76 10.79 -6.92 4.62
N ASP A 77 11.92 -7.60 4.42
CA ASP A 77 13.26 -7.12 4.78
C ASP A 77 13.70 -5.92 3.93
N LEU A 78 13.33 -5.88 2.64
CA LEU A 78 13.58 -4.70 1.81
C LEU A 78 12.71 -3.54 2.29
N HIS A 79 11.40 -3.75 2.34
CA HIS A 79 10.44 -2.67 2.56
C HIS A 79 10.59 -2.01 3.94
N VAL A 80 10.95 -2.77 4.98
CA VAL A 80 11.18 -2.19 6.30
C VAL A 80 12.39 -1.23 6.33
N ARG A 81 13.43 -1.48 5.54
CA ARG A 81 14.58 -0.56 5.40
C ARG A 81 14.19 0.76 4.75
N HIS A 82 13.06 0.79 4.05
CA HIS A 82 12.47 1.96 3.43
C HIS A 82 11.26 2.50 4.22
N GLY A 83 11.17 2.17 5.53
CA GLY A 83 10.20 2.73 6.45
C GLY A 83 8.83 2.06 6.45
N THR A 84 8.57 1.07 5.59
CA THR A 84 7.32 0.30 5.61
C THR A 84 7.33 -0.66 6.78
N THR A 85 6.59 -0.34 7.84
CA THR A 85 6.51 -1.17 9.06
C THR A 85 5.39 -2.20 9.01
N ALA A 86 4.42 -1.99 8.13
CA ALA A 86 3.32 -2.93 7.91
C ALA A 86 2.89 -2.93 6.43
N LEU A 87 2.55 -4.10 5.90
CA LEU A 87 2.14 -4.25 4.50
C LEU A 87 1.09 -5.34 4.27
N LEU A 88 0.41 -5.28 3.12
CA LEU A 88 -0.30 -6.41 2.54
C LEU A 88 0.57 -7.07 1.47
N ALA A 89 0.70 -8.40 1.55
CA ALA A 89 1.28 -9.18 0.47
C ALA A 89 0.29 -9.24 -0.69
N THR A 90 0.67 -8.74 -1.87
CA THR A 90 -0.24 -8.66 -3.02
C THR A 90 0.04 -9.77 -4.02
N THR A 91 -1.00 -10.55 -4.34
CA THR A 91 -0.90 -11.61 -5.36
C THR A 91 -1.17 -11.09 -6.75
N MET A 92 -0.64 -11.78 -7.75
CA MET A 92 -0.97 -11.57 -9.16
C MET A 92 -2.16 -12.46 -9.58
N THR A 93 -2.85 -12.07 -10.64
CA THR A 93 -3.80 -12.94 -11.35
C THR A 93 -3.10 -14.23 -11.78
N ALA A 94 -3.59 -15.37 -11.30
CA ALA A 94 -2.93 -16.66 -11.53
C ALA A 94 -3.93 -17.82 -11.47
N PRO A 95 -3.55 -19.02 -11.98
CA PRO A 95 -4.28 -20.25 -11.71
C PRO A 95 -4.42 -20.50 -10.20
N GLU A 96 -5.49 -21.21 -9.81
CA GLU A 96 -5.76 -21.51 -8.39
C GLU A 96 -4.57 -22.19 -7.69
N LEU A 97 -3.87 -23.10 -8.37
CA LEU A 97 -2.72 -23.82 -7.80
C LEU A 97 -1.55 -22.87 -7.45
N ASP A 98 -1.28 -21.87 -8.28
CA ASP A 98 -0.22 -20.88 -8.02
C ASP A 98 -0.59 -20.01 -6.82
N LEU A 99 -1.86 -19.58 -6.74
CA LEU A 99 -2.37 -18.84 -5.58
C LEU A 99 -2.27 -19.66 -4.30
N GLN A 100 -2.68 -20.95 -4.33
CA GLN A 100 -2.55 -21.86 -3.18
C GLN A 100 -1.09 -21.99 -2.74
N THR A 101 -0.15 -22.09 -3.69
CA THR A 101 1.29 -22.19 -3.40
C THR A 101 1.79 -20.93 -2.69
N ALA A 102 1.47 -19.74 -3.21
CA ALA A 102 1.83 -18.47 -2.59
C ALA A 102 1.22 -18.32 -1.18
N PHE A 103 -0.08 -18.62 -1.02
CA PHE A 103 -0.76 -18.54 0.28
C PHE A 103 -0.18 -19.50 1.33
N ASN A 104 0.18 -20.74 0.93
CA ASN A 104 0.82 -21.71 1.83
C ASN A 104 2.20 -21.21 2.30
N ALA A 105 2.98 -20.58 1.43
CA ALA A 105 4.27 -19.97 1.82
C ALA A 105 4.06 -18.79 2.78
N MET A 106 3.07 -17.92 2.52
CA MET A 106 2.74 -16.80 3.41
C MET A 106 2.33 -17.28 4.81
N ARG A 107 1.67 -18.43 4.94
CA ARG A 107 1.28 -19.00 6.24
C ARG A 107 2.48 -19.25 7.15
N ALA A 108 3.63 -19.62 6.61
CA ALA A 108 4.85 -19.83 7.38
C ALA A 108 5.31 -18.54 8.09
N THR A 109 5.18 -17.39 7.45
CA THR A 109 5.57 -16.10 8.04
C THR A 109 4.71 -15.71 9.24
N ARG A 110 3.47 -16.20 9.33
CA ARG A 110 2.58 -15.97 10.46
C ARG A 110 2.94 -16.82 11.68
N THR A 111 3.44 -18.04 11.45
CA THR A 111 3.83 -18.97 12.51
C THR A 111 5.23 -18.71 13.02
N GLU A 112 6.09 -18.18 12.17
CA GLU A 112 7.49 -17.85 12.48
C GLU A 112 7.81 -16.41 12.04
N PRO A 113 7.24 -15.39 12.68
CA PRO A 113 7.48 -13.99 12.29
C PRO A 113 8.97 -13.67 12.44
N ALA A 114 9.59 -13.19 11.38
CA ALA A 114 10.96 -12.73 11.42
C ALA A 114 11.04 -11.46 12.29
N PRO A 115 11.97 -11.42 13.28
CA PRO A 115 12.12 -10.23 14.11
C PRO A 115 12.62 -9.05 13.27
N ARG A 116 12.08 -7.86 13.54
CA ARG A 116 12.52 -6.60 12.93
C ARG A 116 12.32 -6.51 11.41
N THR A 117 11.26 -7.10 10.89
CA THR A 117 10.81 -6.93 9.50
C THR A 117 9.47 -6.22 9.46
N ALA A 118 9.00 -5.84 8.28
CA ALA A 118 7.65 -5.31 8.10
C ALA A 118 6.60 -6.34 8.56
N HIS A 119 5.60 -5.89 9.32
CA HIS A 119 4.50 -6.74 9.75
C HIS A 119 3.54 -7.03 8.59
N VAL A 120 3.23 -8.31 8.34
CA VAL A 120 2.31 -8.71 7.27
C VAL A 120 0.88 -8.69 7.81
N LEU A 121 0.09 -7.71 7.37
CA LEU A 121 -1.31 -7.50 7.81
C LEU A 121 -2.29 -8.52 7.22
N GLY A 122 -1.90 -9.21 6.16
CA GLY A 122 -2.69 -10.14 5.38
C GLY A 122 -2.38 -10.04 3.90
N VAL A 123 -3.34 -10.46 3.06
CA VAL A 123 -3.22 -10.46 1.60
C VAL A 123 -4.12 -9.40 0.97
N HIS A 124 -3.58 -8.73 -0.03
CA HIS A 124 -4.33 -8.07 -1.09
C HIS A 124 -4.43 -9.06 -2.26
N LEU A 125 -5.61 -9.57 -2.52
CA LEU A 125 -5.90 -10.44 -3.67
C LEU A 125 -6.20 -9.56 -4.88
N GLU A 126 -5.17 -9.26 -5.69
CA GLU A 126 -5.33 -8.49 -6.92
C GLU A 126 -5.60 -9.41 -8.10
N GLY A 127 -6.85 -9.41 -8.53
CA GLY A 127 -7.35 -10.47 -9.41
C GLY A 127 -7.52 -11.81 -8.65
N PRO A 128 -7.94 -12.82 -9.33
CA PRO A 128 -8.18 -12.96 -10.78
C PRO A 128 -9.53 -12.43 -11.26
N TYR A 129 -10.25 -11.72 -10.45
CA TYR A 129 -11.63 -11.25 -10.68
C TYR A 129 -11.68 -9.93 -11.44
N ILE A 130 -10.75 -9.73 -12.36
CA ILE A 130 -10.52 -8.51 -13.12
C ILE A 130 -10.95 -8.67 -14.59
N ASN A 131 -10.99 -7.56 -15.34
CA ASN A 131 -11.39 -7.57 -16.74
C ASN A 131 -10.19 -7.90 -17.64
N HIS A 132 -10.33 -8.92 -18.50
CA HIS A 132 -9.27 -9.34 -19.42
C HIS A 132 -8.84 -8.23 -20.40
N GLY A 133 -9.69 -7.23 -20.66
CA GLY A 133 -9.37 -6.07 -21.50
C GLY A 133 -8.58 -4.97 -20.76
N LYS A 134 -8.28 -5.15 -19.46
CA LYS A 134 -7.54 -4.20 -18.62
C LYS A 134 -6.49 -4.90 -17.76
N LEU A 135 -5.82 -5.90 -18.30
CA LEU A 135 -4.81 -6.69 -17.59
C LEU A 135 -3.63 -5.83 -17.09
N GLY A 136 -3.20 -4.81 -17.85
CA GLY A 136 -1.91 -4.17 -17.54
C GLY A 136 -0.81 -5.23 -17.58
N ALA A 137 -0.13 -5.45 -16.45
CA ALA A 137 0.88 -6.49 -16.29
C ALA A 137 0.34 -7.80 -15.69
N GLN A 138 -0.96 -7.90 -15.44
CA GLN A 138 -1.58 -9.14 -14.93
C GLN A 138 -1.60 -10.23 -16.01
N PRO A 139 -1.23 -11.49 -15.71
CA PRO A 139 -1.41 -12.61 -16.64
C PRO A 139 -2.90 -12.88 -16.90
N ASP A 140 -3.24 -13.38 -18.10
CA ASP A 140 -4.64 -13.64 -18.47
C ASP A 140 -5.16 -14.97 -17.91
N PHE A 141 -5.36 -15.02 -16.60
CA PHE A 141 -6.07 -16.08 -15.87
C PHE A 141 -7.34 -15.52 -15.20
N THR A 142 -7.95 -14.53 -15.85
CA THR A 142 -9.13 -13.84 -15.32
C THR A 142 -10.33 -14.78 -15.21
N ARG A 143 -11.14 -14.55 -14.18
CA ARG A 143 -12.39 -15.31 -13.94
C ARG A 143 -13.34 -14.52 -13.04
N VAL A 144 -14.58 -14.96 -13.01
CA VAL A 144 -15.61 -14.46 -12.09
C VAL A 144 -15.29 -14.86 -10.65
N VAL A 145 -15.69 -14.05 -9.69
CA VAL A 145 -15.54 -14.35 -8.25
C VAL A 145 -16.11 -15.74 -7.93
N GLN A 146 -15.24 -16.60 -7.43
CA GLN A 146 -15.59 -17.93 -6.93
C GLN A 146 -15.51 -17.90 -5.39
N THR A 147 -16.65 -17.74 -4.71
CA THR A 147 -16.69 -17.60 -3.26
C THR A 147 -16.00 -18.75 -2.52
N GLN A 148 -16.15 -19.99 -3.02
CA GLN A 148 -15.51 -21.15 -2.42
C GLN A 148 -13.99 -21.11 -2.53
N GLU A 149 -13.44 -20.70 -3.68
CA GLU A 149 -12.00 -20.50 -3.88
C GLU A 149 -11.48 -19.42 -2.91
N LEU A 150 -12.16 -18.28 -2.88
CA LEU A 150 -11.80 -17.16 -2.02
C LEU A 150 -11.75 -17.59 -0.54
N MET A 151 -12.76 -18.31 -0.06
CA MET A 151 -12.82 -18.76 1.33
C MET A 151 -11.73 -19.79 1.65
N ARG A 152 -11.43 -20.74 0.74
CA ARG A 152 -10.29 -21.65 0.92
C ARG A 152 -8.96 -20.91 1.06
N LEU A 153 -8.70 -19.91 0.21
CA LEU A 153 -7.49 -19.10 0.31
C LEU A 153 -7.45 -18.30 1.61
N HIS A 154 -8.58 -17.69 1.99
CA HIS A 154 -8.71 -16.91 3.22
C HIS A 154 -8.46 -17.74 4.49
N GLU A 155 -8.86 -19.01 4.51
CA GLU A 155 -8.58 -19.96 5.61
C GLU A 155 -7.08 -20.27 5.74
N VAL A 156 -6.33 -20.29 4.62
CA VAL A 156 -4.88 -20.49 4.64
C VAL A 156 -4.16 -19.28 5.18
N PHE A 157 -4.47 -18.08 4.66
CA PHE A 157 -3.91 -16.82 5.13
C PHE A 157 -4.93 -15.68 4.91
N PRO A 158 -5.11 -14.76 5.87
CA PRO A 158 -6.21 -13.79 5.82
C PRO A 158 -6.14 -12.86 4.61
N ILE A 159 -7.14 -12.90 3.74
CA ILE A 159 -7.36 -11.88 2.72
C ILE A 159 -8.01 -10.69 3.41
N ARG A 160 -7.44 -9.50 3.24
CA ARG A 160 -7.94 -8.24 3.80
C ARG A 160 -8.55 -7.35 2.73
N LEU A 161 -8.03 -7.43 1.52
CA LEU A 161 -8.37 -6.58 0.39
C LEU A 161 -8.52 -7.43 -0.88
N ILE A 162 -9.54 -7.13 -1.68
CA ILE A 162 -9.82 -7.78 -2.97
C ILE A 162 -9.96 -6.69 -4.03
N THR A 163 -9.20 -6.79 -5.10
CA THR A 163 -9.41 -5.99 -6.31
C THR A 163 -10.26 -6.77 -7.31
N LEU A 164 -11.34 -6.17 -7.78
CA LEU A 164 -12.20 -6.74 -8.82
C LEU A 164 -12.71 -5.69 -9.81
N ALA A 165 -13.10 -6.15 -11.00
CA ALA A 165 -13.80 -5.38 -12.03
C ALA A 165 -15.31 -5.64 -11.89
N PRO A 166 -16.12 -4.63 -11.54
CA PRO A 166 -17.54 -4.83 -11.22
C PRO A 166 -18.37 -5.17 -12.47
N GLU A 167 -17.97 -4.73 -13.66
CA GLU A 167 -18.66 -5.00 -14.91
C GLU A 167 -18.47 -6.43 -15.44
N VAL A 168 -17.52 -7.18 -14.92
CA VAL A 168 -17.36 -8.61 -15.25
C VAL A 168 -18.62 -9.35 -14.78
N PRO A 169 -19.34 -10.06 -15.66
CA PRO A 169 -20.62 -10.67 -15.33
C PRO A 169 -20.52 -11.57 -14.10
N GLY A 170 -21.35 -11.30 -13.07
CA GLY A 170 -21.37 -12.04 -11.80
C GLY A 170 -20.52 -11.42 -10.69
N ASN A 171 -19.64 -10.46 -10.95
CA ASN A 171 -18.84 -9.81 -9.90
C ASN A 171 -19.68 -8.76 -9.13
N MET A 172 -20.47 -7.94 -9.84
CA MET A 172 -21.31 -6.91 -9.23
C MET A 172 -22.25 -7.48 -8.15
N GLU A 173 -22.83 -8.64 -8.39
CA GLU A 173 -23.77 -9.30 -7.49
C GLU A 173 -23.10 -9.88 -6.23
N ARG A 174 -21.77 -9.91 -6.19
CA ARG A 174 -21.00 -10.46 -5.07
C ARG A 174 -20.47 -9.40 -4.11
N ILE A 175 -20.42 -8.13 -4.50
CA ILE A 175 -19.73 -7.06 -3.76
C ILE A 175 -20.31 -6.94 -2.35
N ASP A 176 -21.63 -6.86 -2.20
CA ASP A 176 -22.31 -6.74 -0.89
C ASP A 176 -22.03 -7.93 0.03
N ALA A 177 -22.07 -9.16 -0.51
CA ALA A 177 -21.75 -10.37 0.24
C ALA A 177 -20.29 -10.43 0.68
N LEU A 178 -19.35 -10.01 -0.19
CA LEU A 178 -17.93 -9.92 0.16
C LEU A 178 -17.68 -8.89 1.27
N CYS A 179 -18.28 -7.71 1.15
CA CYS A 179 -18.18 -6.67 2.18
C CYS A 179 -18.79 -7.14 3.51
N ALA A 180 -19.95 -7.81 3.49
CA ALA A 180 -20.59 -8.38 4.67
C ALA A 180 -19.75 -9.48 5.34
N ALA A 181 -18.95 -10.22 4.55
CA ALA A 181 -17.98 -11.20 5.04
C ALA A 181 -16.70 -10.56 5.62
N GLY A 182 -16.57 -9.22 5.61
CA GLY A 182 -15.48 -8.49 6.21
C GLY A 182 -14.31 -8.17 5.26
N PHE A 183 -14.41 -8.50 3.98
CA PHE A 183 -13.41 -8.12 2.99
C PHE A 183 -13.55 -6.64 2.62
N LYS A 184 -12.41 -5.95 2.46
CA LYS A 184 -12.39 -4.68 1.73
C LYS A 184 -12.41 -4.99 0.25
N VAL A 185 -13.32 -4.36 -0.50
CA VAL A 185 -13.43 -4.51 -1.95
C VAL A 185 -13.02 -3.22 -2.62
N GLN A 186 -12.06 -3.30 -3.53
CA GLN A 186 -11.64 -2.20 -4.40
C GLN A 186 -12.00 -2.49 -5.86
N ILE A 187 -12.28 -1.41 -6.59
CA ILE A 187 -12.51 -1.43 -8.03
C ILE A 187 -11.17 -1.20 -8.73
N GLY A 188 -10.77 -2.12 -9.57
CA GLY A 188 -9.54 -2.02 -10.36
C GLY A 188 -9.52 -2.94 -11.54
N HIS A 189 -8.59 -2.73 -12.49
CA HIS A 189 -8.46 -3.51 -13.72
C HIS A 189 -9.80 -3.66 -14.46
N THR A 190 -10.43 -2.51 -14.77
CA THR A 190 -11.85 -2.43 -15.13
C THR A 190 -12.07 -1.63 -16.41
N LEU A 191 -12.98 -2.09 -17.26
CA LEU A 191 -13.56 -1.36 -18.40
C LEU A 191 -14.92 -0.75 -18.06
N GLY A 192 -15.34 -0.81 -16.78
CA GLY A 192 -16.65 -0.37 -16.35
C GLY A 192 -16.94 1.10 -16.64
N THR A 193 -18.23 1.38 -16.76
CA THR A 193 -18.79 2.72 -16.93
C THR A 193 -18.86 3.48 -15.61
N TYR A 194 -19.18 4.75 -15.68
CA TYR A 194 -19.46 5.58 -14.49
C TYR A 194 -20.61 5.02 -13.66
N GLU A 195 -21.70 4.57 -14.30
CA GLU A 195 -22.90 4.02 -13.66
C GLU A 195 -22.60 2.70 -12.94
N GLU A 196 -21.80 1.83 -13.56
CA GLU A 196 -21.35 0.58 -12.93
C GLU A 196 -20.47 0.85 -11.71
N GLY A 197 -19.59 1.85 -11.77
CA GLY A 197 -18.78 2.27 -10.63
C GLY A 197 -19.63 2.81 -9.47
N LEU A 198 -20.63 3.65 -9.75
CA LEU A 198 -21.59 4.11 -8.74
C LEU A 198 -22.36 2.96 -8.10
N MET A 199 -22.80 2.00 -8.92
CA MET A 199 -23.49 0.82 -8.42
C MET A 199 -22.58 -0.01 -7.49
N ALA A 200 -21.31 -0.21 -7.87
CA ALA A 200 -20.35 -0.94 -7.04
C ALA A 200 -20.12 -0.24 -5.70
N LEU A 201 -19.97 1.10 -5.67
CA LEU A 201 -19.88 1.87 -4.42
C LEU A 201 -21.15 1.72 -3.56
N SER A 202 -22.33 1.75 -4.17
CA SER A 202 -23.61 1.57 -3.45
C SER A 202 -23.75 0.18 -2.81
N LYS A 203 -23.05 -0.82 -3.33
CA LYS A 203 -22.97 -2.19 -2.80
C LYS A 203 -21.87 -2.39 -1.76
N GLY A 204 -21.10 -1.35 -1.45
CA GLY A 204 -20.08 -1.38 -0.40
C GLY A 204 -18.63 -1.46 -0.88
N ALA A 205 -18.35 -1.40 -2.19
CA ALA A 205 -16.98 -1.21 -2.64
C ALA A 205 -16.40 0.05 -2.01
N GLY A 206 -15.25 -0.06 -1.34
CA GLY A 206 -14.72 0.98 -0.47
C GLY A 206 -13.59 1.82 -1.05
N GLY A 207 -13.09 1.48 -2.23
CA GLY A 207 -11.94 2.19 -2.82
C GLY A 207 -11.63 1.79 -4.26
N PHE A 208 -10.55 2.36 -4.76
CA PHE A 208 -10.05 2.11 -6.12
C PHE A 208 -8.56 1.74 -6.06
N THR A 209 -8.21 0.66 -6.75
CA THR A 209 -6.84 0.14 -6.83
C THR A 209 -6.03 1.04 -7.77
N HIS A 210 -4.81 1.44 -7.38
CA HIS A 210 -3.85 2.26 -8.15
C HIS A 210 -4.51 3.24 -9.14
N LEU A 211 -5.32 4.16 -8.60
CA LEU A 211 -6.16 5.12 -9.35
C LEU A 211 -5.47 5.65 -10.61
N PHE A 212 -6.20 5.75 -11.71
CA PHE A 212 -5.82 6.05 -13.11
C PHE A 212 -5.28 4.87 -13.91
N ASN A 213 -4.64 3.90 -13.27
CA ASN A 213 -4.01 2.78 -13.96
C ASN A 213 -5.01 1.64 -14.20
N ALA A 214 -4.95 1.04 -15.39
CA ALA A 214 -5.79 -0.09 -15.79
C ALA A 214 -7.31 0.12 -15.58
N MET A 215 -7.84 1.35 -15.78
CA MET A 215 -9.26 1.66 -15.67
C MET A 215 -9.73 2.61 -16.77
N THR A 216 -11.05 2.83 -16.91
CA THR A 216 -11.61 3.77 -17.87
C THR A 216 -11.31 5.21 -17.46
N ALA A 217 -10.76 5.99 -18.42
CA ALA A 217 -10.27 7.33 -18.19
C ALA A 217 -11.40 8.35 -18.01
N LEU A 218 -11.09 9.50 -17.40
CA LEU A 218 -12.00 10.62 -17.27
C LEU A 218 -12.18 11.34 -18.62
N HIS A 219 -13.39 11.33 -19.14
CA HIS A 219 -13.82 12.16 -20.24
C HIS A 219 -15.08 12.96 -19.84
N HIS A 220 -15.19 14.22 -20.25
CA HIS A 220 -16.24 15.12 -19.75
C HIS A 220 -17.69 14.69 -20.05
N ARG A 221 -17.94 13.78 -20.99
CA ARG A 221 -19.24 13.19 -21.30
C ARG A 221 -19.35 11.70 -21.01
N ALA A 222 -18.24 11.04 -20.70
CA ALA A 222 -18.15 9.63 -20.28
C ALA A 222 -17.07 9.51 -19.21
N PRO A 223 -17.39 9.90 -17.94
CA PRO A 223 -16.35 10.08 -16.92
C PRO A 223 -15.60 8.80 -16.50
N GLY A 224 -16.16 7.63 -16.80
CA GLY A 224 -15.54 6.34 -16.51
C GLY A 224 -15.28 6.11 -15.02
N MET A 225 -14.48 5.11 -14.71
CA MET A 225 -14.13 4.76 -13.32
C MET A 225 -13.28 5.83 -12.64
N VAL A 226 -12.37 6.48 -13.38
CA VAL A 226 -11.63 7.63 -12.84
C VAL A 226 -12.57 8.74 -12.41
N GLY A 227 -13.62 9.02 -13.19
CA GLY A 227 -14.63 10.00 -12.83
C GLY A 227 -15.41 9.64 -11.58
N VAL A 228 -15.80 8.37 -11.41
CA VAL A 228 -16.45 7.88 -10.18
C VAL A 228 -15.54 8.07 -8.98
N ALA A 229 -14.27 7.65 -9.08
CA ALA A 229 -13.32 7.78 -8.00
C ALA A 229 -13.15 9.24 -7.56
N LEU A 230 -12.91 10.15 -8.51
CA LEU A 230 -12.71 11.57 -8.21
C LEU A 230 -13.96 12.28 -7.65
N ALA A 231 -15.16 11.83 -8.04
CA ALA A 231 -16.40 12.46 -7.62
C ALA A 231 -16.98 11.89 -6.32
N HIS A 232 -16.74 10.62 -6.00
CA HIS A 232 -17.49 9.91 -4.95
C HIS A 232 -16.65 9.08 -3.99
N ALA A 233 -15.38 8.75 -4.32
CA ALA A 233 -14.58 7.92 -3.45
C ALA A 233 -14.14 8.68 -2.19
N HIS A 234 -14.22 8.01 -1.03
CA HIS A 234 -13.55 8.48 0.17
C HIS A 234 -12.09 7.99 0.22
N TYR A 235 -11.84 6.77 -0.27
CA TYR A 235 -10.52 6.16 -0.33
C TYR A 235 -10.17 5.73 -1.76
N ALA A 236 -8.90 5.86 -2.11
CA ALA A 236 -8.29 5.24 -3.31
C ALA A 236 -6.78 5.11 -3.08
N GLU A 237 -6.18 4.14 -3.76
CA GLU A 237 -4.73 4.01 -3.87
C GLU A 237 -4.17 4.94 -4.94
N ILE A 238 -2.95 5.41 -4.73
CA ILE A 238 -2.17 6.15 -5.73
C ILE A 238 -0.71 5.69 -5.70
N ILE A 239 -0.08 5.53 -6.87
CA ILE A 239 1.35 5.27 -7.02
C ILE A 239 2.04 6.61 -7.31
N PRO A 240 2.66 7.27 -6.32
CA PRO A 240 3.25 8.59 -6.49
C PRO A 240 4.73 8.54 -6.94
N ASP A 241 5.07 7.62 -7.84
CA ASP A 241 6.41 7.51 -8.43
C ASP A 241 6.67 8.56 -9.53
N LEU A 242 5.66 9.35 -9.90
CA LEU A 242 5.67 10.38 -10.94
C LEU A 242 5.84 9.84 -12.37
N ILE A 243 5.80 8.50 -12.52
CA ILE A 243 5.89 7.76 -13.79
C ILE A 243 4.51 7.19 -14.15
N HIS A 244 3.86 6.48 -13.21
CA HIS A 244 2.53 5.91 -13.39
C HIS A 244 1.45 6.99 -13.48
N VAL A 245 1.60 8.05 -12.70
CA VAL A 245 0.64 9.16 -12.65
C VAL A 245 1.36 10.49 -12.72
N HIS A 246 1.00 11.30 -13.70
CA HIS A 246 1.55 12.65 -13.86
C HIS A 246 1.24 13.50 -12.60
N PRO A 247 2.20 14.32 -12.09
CA PRO A 247 2.00 15.15 -10.89
C PRO A 247 0.72 16.00 -10.90
N GLY A 248 0.32 16.50 -12.07
CA GLY A 248 -0.95 17.23 -12.25
C GLY A 248 -2.17 16.40 -11.92
N ALA A 249 -2.21 15.11 -12.33
CA ALA A 249 -3.31 14.19 -12.03
C ALA A 249 -3.30 13.80 -10.55
N ILE A 250 -2.12 13.58 -9.94
CA ILE A 250 -2.01 13.34 -8.50
C ILE A 250 -2.59 14.53 -7.72
N ARG A 251 -2.28 15.79 -8.10
CA ARG A 251 -2.85 16.98 -7.45
C ARG A 251 -4.38 17.06 -7.55
N VAL A 252 -4.98 16.58 -8.63
CA VAL A 252 -6.44 16.47 -8.76
C VAL A 252 -6.98 15.45 -7.77
N ALA A 253 -6.40 14.24 -7.74
CA ALA A 253 -6.81 13.20 -6.82
C ALA A 253 -6.69 13.62 -5.35
N LEU A 254 -5.58 14.29 -4.97
CA LEU A 254 -5.34 14.83 -3.63
C LEU A 254 -6.41 15.82 -3.16
N ARG A 255 -6.98 16.60 -4.09
CA ARG A 255 -8.06 17.57 -3.79
C ARG A 255 -9.43 16.93 -3.73
N SER A 256 -9.62 15.84 -4.49
CA SER A 256 -10.93 15.21 -4.68
C SER A 256 -11.19 14.08 -3.68
N ILE A 257 -10.17 13.33 -3.27
CA ILE A 257 -10.31 12.12 -2.46
C ILE A 257 -9.68 12.34 -1.08
N PRO A 258 -10.50 12.54 -0.02
CA PRO A 258 -10.00 12.88 1.32
C PRO A 258 -9.03 11.83 1.87
N GLY A 259 -9.37 10.57 1.77
CA GLY A 259 -8.59 9.43 2.26
C GLY A 259 -7.68 8.80 1.19
N LEU A 260 -7.26 9.56 0.15
CA LEU A 260 -6.29 9.06 -0.83
C LEU A 260 -5.02 8.62 -0.10
N PHE A 261 -4.56 7.39 -0.32
CA PHE A 261 -3.36 6.85 0.28
C PHE A 261 -2.39 6.30 -0.76
N CYS A 262 -1.10 6.37 -0.41
CA CYS A 262 -0.04 5.91 -1.29
C CYS A 262 0.16 4.41 -1.15
N VAL A 263 0.48 3.79 -2.27
CA VAL A 263 0.98 2.42 -2.36
C VAL A 263 2.22 2.41 -3.24
N THR A 264 3.06 1.41 -3.08
CA THR A 264 4.22 1.27 -3.95
C THR A 264 3.88 0.55 -5.24
N ASP A 265 3.01 -0.46 -5.19
CA ASP A 265 2.84 -1.41 -6.31
C ASP A 265 4.20 -1.95 -6.76
N SER A 266 5.08 -2.19 -5.76
CA SER A 266 6.47 -2.57 -6.01
C SER A 266 6.60 -4.01 -6.45
N THR A 267 7.59 -4.27 -7.29
CA THR A 267 7.90 -5.59 -7.84
C THR A 267 9.23 -6.12 -7.32
N ALA A 268 9.60 -7.34 -7.71
CA ALA A 268 10.92 -7.91 -7.43
C ALA A 268 12.10 -6.99 -7.80
N ALA A 269 11.90 -6.06 -8.74
CA ALA A 269 12.91 -5.11 -9.17
C ALA A 269 13.21 -3.97 -8.18
N SER A 270 12.37 -3.78 -7.14
CA SER A 270 12.58 -2.76 -6.12
C SER A 270 13.83 -3.05 -5.30
N GLY A 271 14.67 -2.04 -5.10
CA GLY A 271 15.96 -2.17 -4.40
C GLY A 271 17.07 -2.85 -5.21
N MET A 272 16.80 -3.25 -6.45
CA MET A 272 17.74 -4.00 -7.29
C MET A 272 18.31 -3.13 -8.41
N PRO A 273 19.47 -3.49 -9.03
CA PRO A 273 20.00 -2.80 -10.22
C PRO A 273 19.06 -2.94 -11.43
N ASP A 274 19.36 -2.22 -12.52
CA ASP A 274 18.67 -2.42 -13.80
C ASP A 274 18.91 -3.85 -14.31
N GLY A 275 17.86 -4.48 -14.87
CA GLY A 275 17.91 -5.87 -15.30
C GLY A 275 16.54 -6.51 -15.45
N ARG A 276 16.53 -7.83 -15.61
CA ARG A 276 15.30 -8.63 -15.78
C ARG A 276 14.90 -9.28 -14.46
N TYR A 277 13.61 -9.20 -14.13
CA TYR A 277 13.03 -9.72 -12.90
C TYR A 277 11.73 -10.48 -13.18
N ARG A 278 11.24 -11.22 -12.18
CA ARG A 278 9.92 -11.87 -12.26
C ARG A 278 8.82 -10.94 -11.77
N LEU A 279 7.64 -11.09 -12.36
CA LEU A 279 6.38 -10.55 -11.87
C LEU A 279 5.29 -11.60 -12.14
N GLY A 280 4.98 -12.40 -11.14
CA GLY A 280 4.17 -13.60 -11.30
C GLY A 280 4.78 -14.54 -12.36
N ARG A 281 4.02 -14.78 -13.43
CA ARG A 281 4.48 -15.60 -14.58
C ARG A 281 5.22 -14.81 -15.66
N HIS A 282 5.22 -13.47 -15.58
CA HIS A 282 5.92 -12.61 -16.53
C HIS A 282 7.38 -12.40 -16.16
N THR A 283 8.17 -12.06 -17.17
CA THR A 283 9.48 -11.42 -17.01
C THR A 283 9.33 -9.96 -17.34
N VAL A 284 9.83 -9.09 -16.47
CA VAL A 284 9.80 -7.65 -16.62
C VAL A 284 11.22 -7.09 -16.67
N THR A 285 11.40 -5.96 -17.30
CA THR A 285 12.70 -5.27 -17.39
C THR A 285 12.65 -3.98 -16.60
N LYS A 286 13.56 -3.84 -15.61
CA LYS A 286 13.83 -2.56 -14.95
C LYS A 286 14.84 -1.78 -15.78
N CYS A 287 14.50 -0.55 -16.12
CA CYS A 287 15.36 0.38 -16.80
C CYS A 287 14.96 1.82 -16.48
N LEU A 288 15.93 2.68 -16.17
CA LEU A 288 15.72 4.12 -15.89
C LEU A 288 14.60 4.38 -14.84
N GLY A 289 14.57 3.58 -13.78
CA GLY A 289 13.61 3.72 -12.67
C GLY A 289 12.20 3.18 -12.94
N GLY A 290 11.88 2.77 -14.17
CA GLY A 290 10.61 2.14 -14.51
C GLY A 290 10.74 0.63 -14.72
N VAL A 291 9.64 -0.10 -14.54
CA VAL A 291 9.54 -1.54 -14.83
C VAL A 291 8.53 -1.73 -15.96
N ARG A 292 8.88 -2.55 -16.95
CA ARG A 292 8.06 -2.73 -18.14
C ARG A 292 8.05 -4.17 -18.63
N LEU A 293 6.93 -4.55 -19.25
CA LEU A 293 6.85 -5.72 -20.12
C LEU A 293 7.61 -5.45 -21.44
N ASP A 294 7.85 -6.51 -22.21
CA ASP A 294 8.56 -6.42 -23.50
C ASP A 294 7.83 -5.54 -24.54
N ASP A 295 6.51 -5.34 -24.41
CA ASP A 295 5.71 -4.43 -25.25
C ASP A 295 5.74 -2.97 -24.79
N GLY A 296 6.47 -2.65 -23.71
CA GLY A 296 6.60 -1.32 -23.14
C GLY A 296 5.55 -0.95 -22.10
N THR A 297 4.57 -1.80 -21.82
CA THR A 297 3.55 -1.60 -20.76
C THR A 297 4.24 -1.49 -19.41
N LEU A 298 3.87 -0.47 -18.60
CA LEU A 298 4.33 -0.37 -17.20
C LEU A 298 3.82 -1.59 -16.41
N ALA A 299 4.67 -2.13 -15.56
CA ALA A 299 4.47 -3.40 -14.90
C ALA A 299 4.84 -3.31 -13.42
N GLY A 300 3.95 -2.67 -12.64
CA GLY A 300 4.25 -2.26 -11.28
C GLY A 300 5.43 -1.29 -11.20
N SER A 301 5.92 -1.01 -10.02
CA SER A 301 6.92 0.01 -9.78
C SER A 301 8.21 -0.53 -9.13
N THR A 302 9.17 0.38 -8.94
CA THR A 302 10.31 0.20 -8.03
C THR A 302 10.28 1.19 -6.88
N LEU A 303 9.12 1.83 -6.68
CA LEU A 303 8.92 2.82 -5.64
C LEU A 303 9.09 2.19 -4.25
N THR A 304 9.62 2.98 -3.31
CA THR A 304 9.64 2.67 -1.89
C THR A 304 8.85 3.75 -1.13
N MET A 305 8.32 3.44 0.05
CA MET A 305 7.42 4.37 0.75
C MET A 305 8.13 5.63 1.24
N ASP A 306 9.42 5.57 1.58
CA ASP A 306 10.23 6.75 1.89
C ASP A 306 10.39 7.66 0.66
N GLN A 307 10.56 7.08 -0.54
CA GLN A 307 10.58 7.85 -1.77
C GLN A 307 9.19 8.43 -2.10
N ALA A 308 8.12 7.66 -1.87
CA ALA A 308 6.75 8.16 -2.00
C ALA A 308 6.52 9.38 -1.08
N PHE A 309 6.93 9.29 0.18
CA PHE A 309 6.86 10.40 1.12
C PHE A 309 7.64 11.63 0.63
N ARG A 310 8.89 11.45 0.17
CA ARG A 310 9.69 12.55 -0.41
C ARG A 310 9.02 13.17 -1.63
N ASN A 311 8.48 12.37 -2.54
CA ASN A 311 7.78 12.86 -3.73
C ASN A 311 6.54 13.71 -3.34
N LEU A 312 5.79 13.29 -2.33
CA LEU A 312 4.66 14.07 -1.82
C LEU A 312 5.10 15.43 -1.28
N VAL A 313 6.18 15.48 -0.51
CA VAL A 313 6.65 16.72 0.12
C VAL A 313 7.39 17.63 -0.87
N LEU A 314 8.38 17.09 -1.59
CA LEU A 314 9.32 17.86 -2.38
C LEU A 314 8.77 18.22 -3.78
N GLU A 315 8.08 17.26 -4.43
CA GLU A 315 7.60 17.42 -5.80
C GLU A 315 6.14 17.91 -5.86
N LEU A 316 5.31 17.42 -4.91
CA LEU A 316 3.89 17.75 -4.90
C LEU A 316 3.54 18.89 -3.91
N GLY A 317 4.45 19.22 -3.00
CA GLY A 317 4.34 20.38 -2.10
C GLY A 317 3.42 20.16 -0.91
N LEU A 318 3.19 18.92 -0.47
CA LEU A 318 2.39 18.62 0.70
C LEU A 318 3.13 19.03 1.98
N THR A 319 2.37 19.24 3.05
CA THR A 319 2.93 19.33 4.40
C THR A 319 3.48 17.99 4.84
N LEU A 320 4.39 17.96 5.82
CA LEU A 320 4.90 16.72 6.42
C LEU A 320 3.75 15.91 7.02
N THR A 321 2.82 16.61 7.67
CA THR A 321 1.63 16.02 8.29
C THR A 321 0.72 15.36 7.26
N ASP A 322 0.39 16.03 6.14
CA ASP A 322 -0.49 15.48 5.13
C ASP A 322 0.20 14.31 4.38
N ALA A 323 1.48 14.48 4.02
CA ALA A 323 2.26 13.41 3.39
C ALA A 323 2.35 12.16 4.29
N SER A 324 2.62 12.33 5.59
CA SER A 324 2.67 11.21 6.55
C SER A 324 1.32 10.49 6.64
N ARG A 325 0.20 11.21 6.69
CA ARG A 325 -1.13 10.59 6.70
C ARG A 325 -1.37 9.71 5.47
N ARG A 326 -0.89 10.15 4.30
CA ARG A 326 -1.10 9.42 3.03
C ARG A 326 -0.24 8.18 2.87
N VAL A 327 0.90 8.12 3.54
CA VAL A 327 1.77 6.93 3.52
C VAL A 327 1.59 6.02 4.74
N SER A 328 0.69 6.39 5.68
CA SER A 328 0.50 5.61 6.92
C SER A 328 -0.97 5.57 7.38
N THR A 329 -1.50 6.68 7.93
CA THR A 329 -2.77 6.71 8.65
C THR A 329 -3.95 6.35 7.76
N HIS A 330 -4.03 6.91 6.54
CA HIS A 330 -5.18 6.67 5.64
C HIS A 330 -5.26 5.20 5.19
N ALA A 331 -4.11 4.55 4.94
CA ALA A 331 -4.07 3.12 4.63
C ALA A 331 -4.52 2.27 5.82
N ALA A 332 -4.06 2.60 7.03
CA ALA A 332 -4.49 1.92 8.26
C ALA A 332 -5.99 2.10 8.53
N ASP A 333 -6.51 3.34 8.39
CA ASP A 333 -7.94 3.65 8.55
C ASP A 333 -8.80 2.92 7.53
N TYR A 334 -8.34 2.85 6.27
CA TYR A 334 -9.03 2.10 5.22
C TYR A 334 -9.21 0.62 5.59
N LEU A 335 -8.17 -0.02 6.14
CA LEU A 335 -8.26 -1.41 6.62
C LEU A 335 -8.99 -1.57 7.95
N GLY A 336 -9.33 -0.48 8.64
CA GLY A 336 -9.92 -0.50 9.98
C GLY A 336 -8.92 -0.88 11.08
N ILE A 337 -7.64 -0.56 10.90
CA ILE A 337 -6.56 -0.82 11.87
C ILE A 337 -6.35 0.45 12.71
N ALA A 338 -6.69 0.37 14.00
CA ALA A 338 -6.59 1.51 14.90
C ALA A 338 -5.26 1.62 15.63
N ASP A 339 -4.50 0.54 15.70
CA ASP A 339 -3.30 0.42 16.53
C ASP A 339 -1.97 0.50 15.75
N ARG A 340 -1.99 0.87 14.45
CA ARG A 340 -0.85 1.15 13.58
C ARG A 340 -1.09 2.41 12.72
N GLY A 341 -0.05 2.92 12.06
CA GLY A 341 -0.14 4.07 11.17
C GLY A 341 -0.34 5.42 11.87
N ARG A 342 -0.10 5.49 13.17
CA ARG A 342 -0.20 6.69 14.03
C ARG A 342 0.69 6.56 15.25
N LEU A 343 1.09 7.70 15.86
CA LEU A 343 1.83 7.71 17.14
C LEU A 343 0.91 8.23 18.24
N ALA A 344 0.42 7.33 19.07
CA ALA A 344 -0.44 7.61 20.22
C ALA A 344 -0.16 6.59 21.34
N LEU A 345 -0.55 6.89 22.56
CA LEU A 345 -0.39 5.95 23.68
C LEU A 345 -1.18 4.66 23.43
N GLY A 346 -0.55 3.53 23.73
CA GLY A 346 -1.15 2.19 23.61
C GLY A 346 -1.12 1.56 22.21
N VAL A 347 -0.75 2.30 21.16
CA VAL A 347 -0.58 1.74 19.80
C VAL A 347 0.83 1.15 19.63
N TRP A 348 1.04 0.36 18.59
CA TRP A 348 2.35 -0.21 18.29
C TRP A 348 3.40 0.88 18.02
N GLY A 349 4.60 0.68 18.51
CA GLY A 349 5.75 1.54 18.29
C GLY A 349 6.37 1.36 16.90
N ASP A 350 5.54 1.52 15.86
CA ASP A 350 5.97 1.52 14.48
C ASP A 350 6.34 2.95 14.08
N VAL A 351 7.62 3.21 13.91
CA VAL A 351 8.18 4.55 13.83
C VAL A 351 9.19 4.67 12.70
N VAL A 352 9.14 5.75 11.95
CA VAL A 352 10.24 6.21 11.09
C VAL A 352 10.86 7.46 11.70
N VAL A 353 12.19 7.48 11.71
CA VAL A 353 12.99 8.63 12.13
C VAL A 353 13.70 9.18 10.91
N MET A 354 13.52 10.45 10.61
CA MET A 354 14.12 11.13 9.47
C MET A 354 14.95 12.33 9.90
N ASP A 355 15.99 12.61 9.12
CA ASP A 355 16.77 13.82 9.24
C ASP A 355 16.11 15.05 8.55
N GLN A 356 16.83 16.18 8.52
CA GLN A 356 16.35 17.41 7.89
C GLN A 356 16.11 17.27 6.38
N ASP A 357 16.81 16.37 5.71
CA ASP A 357 16.72 16.11 4.27
C ASP A 357 15.72 14.99 3.94
N LEU A 358 14.90 14.60 4.92
CA LEU A 358 13.88 13.54 4.83
C LEU A 358 14.48 12.17 4.47
N GLN A 359 15.74 11.92 4.87
CA GLN A 359 16.34 10.60 4.77
C GLN A 359 16.07 9.82 6.06
N LEU A 360 15.77 8.54 5.90
CA LEU A 360 15.59 7.64 7.04
C LEU A 360 16.90 7.47 7.80
N THR A 361 16.89 7.71 9.10
CA THR A 361 18.01 7.48 10.01
C THR A 361 17.77 6.30 10.95
N ASP A 362 16.52 5.96 11.23
CA ASP A 362 16.14 4.74 11.95
C ASP A 362 14.69 4.35 11.57
N VAL A 363 14.40 3.07 11.69
CA VAL A 363 13.05 2.52 11.59
C VAL A 363 12.82 1.60 12.77
N LEU A 364 11.69 1.74 13.43
CA LEU A 364 11.31 0.84 14.52
C LEU A 364 10.03 0.09 14.12
N VAL A 365 10.05 -1.21 14.36
CA VAL A 365 8.88 -2.08 14.28
C VAL A 365 8.59 -2.59 15.68
N GLU A 366 7.37 -2.32 16.15
CA GLU A 366 6.94 -2.72 17.50
C GLU A 366 7.97 -2.30 18.57
N GLY A 367 8.40 -1.03 18.52
CA GLY A 367 9.33 -0.41 19.47
C GLY A 367 10.79 -0.86 19.36
N LYS A 368 11.12 -1.73 18.40
CA LYS A 368 12.46 -2.28 18.20
C LYS A 368 13.07 -1.72 16.93
N SER A 369 14.22 -1.04 17.06
CA SER A 369 14.99 -0.57 15.89
C SER A 369 15.42 -1.76 15.03
N ILE A 370 15.24 -1.61 13.71
CA ILE A 370 15.89 -2.52 12.77
C ILE A 370 17.39 -2.22 12.77
N ALA A 371 18.21 -3.27 12.73
CA ALA A 371 19.63 -3.07 12.51
C ALA A 371 19.84 -2.67 11.02
N HIS A 372 20.42 -1.51 10.79
CA HIS A 372 20.88 -1.09 9.47
C HIS A 372 22.20 -1.76 9.13
#